data_62013c3fd7b919241bb88891614f349f
#
_entry.id   62013c3fd7b919241bb88891614f349f
#
_cell.length_a   1.000
_cell.length_b   1.000
_cell.length_c   1.000
_cell.angle_alpha   90.00
_cell.angle_beta   90.00
_cell.angle_gamma   90.00
#
_symmetry.space_group_name_H-M   'P 1'
#
loop_
_entity.id
_entity.type
_entity.pdbx_description
1 polymer ?
#
loop_
_entity_poly.entity_id
_entity_poly.type
_entity_poly.pdbx_seq_one_letter_code
_entity_poly.pdbx_strand_id
1 'polypeptide(L)'
;MDVNAKRGVKHVTAEWQMPQILDSLAKALNGTGPALRFAEQSNPSLESVPENIAVVVATSGSAGKAKQIGLSAAALFSSARASNDYLGAAPGDTWSLLLPLTHIAGVNVLVRSLELGREPIDLRNTTLETIPTADFTAIVPTQLHRAVNESGFLLRHLQSAHRVLVGGAMLSGELRKSATDAQLQVTATYGMTETSGGCVYDGIPLEGTEVEIREGRIAIKSTCLASYYLPTRPGETITPITDSDGWYLTNDLGHFDDGRLVVVGRIDDVIISGGEKISLRAVEEFLTPLVDGEVVAFTHPDAEWGERLAIATTASIEVDHWQELQSKIRISLGRHAIPQDIYRIAEIPRGALGKVDREKVLRTIKSKESR
;
A
#
# COMPACT_ATOMS: atom_id res chain seq x y z
N MET A 1 -30.21 1.05 -5.20
CA MET A 1 -29.72 2.38 -5.65
C MET A 1 -29.66 2.37 -7.15
N ASP A 2 -30.12 3.41 -7.79
CA ASP A 2 -30.10 3.49 -9.25
C ASP A 2 -28.67 3.74 -9.73
N VAL A 3 -28.05 2.71 -10.31
CA VAL A 3 -26.68 2.75 -10.87
C VAL A 3 -26.60 3.73 -12.06
N ASN A 4 -27.74 4.19 -12.58
CA ASN A 4 -27.81 5.11 -13.71
C ASN A 4 -27.69 6.59 -13.31
N ALA A 5 -27.93 6.93 -12.03
CA ALA A 5 -27.70 8.30 -11.56
C ALA A 5 -26.18 8.57 -11.51
N LYS A 6 -25.75 9.64 -12.18
CA LYS A 6 -24.34 9.98 -12.35
C LYS A 6 -23.99 11.26 -11.63
N ARG A 7 -22.80 11.30 -11.08
CA ARG A 7 -22.17 12.44 -10.42
C ARG A 7 -20.91 12.85 -11.18
N GLY A 8 -20.72 14.16 -11.39
CA GLY A 8 -19.51 14.67 -12.02
C GLY A 8 -18.25 14.41 -11.20
N VAL A 9 -17.10 14.34 -11.85
CA VAL A 9 -15.79 14.13 -11.22
C VAL A 9 -14.96 15.40 -11.31
N LYS A 10 -14.33 15.80 -10.22
CA LYS A 10 -13.36 16.91 -10.16
C LYS A 10 -11.99 16.38 -9.77
N HIS A 11 -10.98 16.71 -10.57
CA HIS A 11 -9.60 16.28 -10.31
C HIS A 11 -8.94 17.22 -9.30
N VAL A 12 -8.31 16.63 -8.29
CA VAL A 12 -7.44 17.35 -7.35
C VAL A 12 -6.05 17.41 -7.96
N THR A 13 -5.56 18.62 -8.21
CA THR A 13 -4.22 18.87 -8.77
C THR A 13 -3.24 19.29 -7.67
N ALA A 14 -1.96 19.32 -7.99
CA ALA A 14 -0.90 19.75 -7.07
C ALA A 14 -1.02 21.23 -6.65
N GLU A 15 -1.76 22.03 -7.42
CA GLU A 15 -1.97 23.46 -7.15
C GLU A 15 -3.01 23.73 -6.05
N TRP A 16 -3.82 22.70 -5.71
CA TRP A 16 -4.87 22.88 -4.71
C TRP A 16 -4.27 22.99 -3.31
N GLN A 17 -4.72 24.02 -2.59
CA GLN A 17 -4.35 24.24 -1.20
C GLN A 17 -5.22 23.37 -0.27
N MET A 18 -4.72 23.04 0.92
CA MET A 18 -5.39 22.15 1.87
C MET A 18 -6.82 22.61 2.21
N PRO A 19 -7.12 23.89 2.50
CA PRO A 19 -8.51 24.33 2.76
C PRO A 19 -9.46 24.05 1.59
N GLN A 20 -9.00 24.24 0.34
CA GLN A 20 -9.80 23.93 -0.85
C GLN A 20 -10.06 22.44 -1.01
N ILE A 21 -9.04 21.60 -0.70
CA ILE A 21 -9.17 20.14 -0.74
C ILE A 21 -10.20 19.69 0.30
N LEU A 22 -10.09 20.15 1.53
CA LEU A 22 -10.98 19.78 2.64
C LEU A 22 -12.43 20.21 2.39
N ASP A 23 -12.66 21.44 1.96
CA ASP A 23 -14.01 21.95 1.61
C ASP A 23 -14.63 21.10 0.49
N SER A 24 -13.86 20.83 -0.57
CA SER A 24 -14.35 20.04 -1.70
C SER A 24 -14.57 18.56 -1.29
N LEU A 25 -13.71 18.00 -0.45
CA LEU A 25 -13.87 16.64 0.07
C LEU A 25 -15.11 16.55 0.97
N ALA A 26 -15.33 17.50 1.87
CA ALA A 26 -16.53 17.56 2.70
C ALA A 26 -17.80 17.63 1.85
N LYS A 27 -17.83 18.46 0.80
CA LYS A 27 -18.95 18.52 -0.16
C LYS A 27 -19.13 17.20 -0.92
N ALA A 28 -18.03 16.54 -1.31
CA ALA A 28 -18.09 15.24 -1.95
C ALA A 28 -18.65 14.16 -1.02
N LEU A 29 -18.22 14.11 0.22
CA LEU A 29 -18.68 13.16 1.23
C LEU A 29 -20.16 13.39 1.62
N ASN A 30 -20.61 14.64 1.66
CA ASN A 30 -22.00 14.99 1.97
C ASN A 30 -22.95 14.91 0.75
N GLY A 31 -22.46 14.55 -0.43
CA GLY A 31 -23.28 14.43 -1.63
C GLY A 31 -23.65 15.77 -2.31
N THR A 32 -23.15 16.91 -1.83
CA THR A 32 -23.49 18.25 -2.33
C THR A 32 -22.54 18.79 -3.41
N GLY A 33 -21.43 18.09 -3.67
CA GLY A 33 -20.43 18.46 -4.68
C GLY A 33 -20.06 17.28 -5.59
N PRO A 34 -19.20 17.48 -6.59
CA PRO A 34 -18.71 16.41 -7.45
C PRO A 34 -17.87 15.39 -6.68
N ALA A 35 -17.73 14.17 -7.19
CA ALA A 35 -16.73 13.23 -6.68
C ALA A 35 -15.32 13.78 -6.89
N LEU A 36 -14.42 13.56 -5.94
CA LEU A 36 -13.02 13.97 -6.08
C LEU A 36 -12.16 12.84 -6.59
N ARG A 37 -11.32 13.12 -7.57
CA ARG A 37 -10.32 12.18 -8.06
C ARG A 37 -8.93 12.60 -7.64
N PHE A 38 -8.27 11.69 -6.90
CA PHE A 38 -6.87 11.82 -6.49
C PHE A 38 -6.00 10.90 -7.35
N ALA A 39 -5.21 11.47 -8.25
CA ALA A 39 -4.33 10.74 -9.14
C ALA A 39 -3.18 11.63 -9.63
N GLU A 40 -2.03 11.02 -9.96
CA GLU A 40 -0.87 11.73 -10.51
C GLU A 40 -1.12 12.27 -11.93
N GLN A 41 -1.94 11.55 -12.72
CA GLN A 41 -2.29 11.95 -14.08
C GLN A 41 -3.81 12.08 -14.24
N SER A 42 -4.25 13.12 -14.97
CA SER A 42 -5.65 13.23 -15.35
C SER A 42 -6.01 12.14 -16.36
N ASN A 43 -7.05 11.36 -16.08
CA ASN A 43 -7.68 10.53 -17.08
C ASN A 43 -8.88 11.29 -17.66
N PRO A 44 -8.79 11.84 -18.87
CA PRO A 44 -9.84 12.67 -19.44
C PRO A 44 -11.15 11.90 -19.75
N SER A 45 -11.11 10.57 -19.73
CA SER A 45 -12.31 9.74 -19.97
C SER A 45 -13.21 9.56 -18.74
N LEU A 46 -12.80 9.99 -17.54
CA LEU A 46 -13.59 9.86 -16.31
C LEU A 46 -14.23 11.19 -15.94
N GLU A 47 -15.33 11.54 -16.62
CA GLU A 47 -16.09 12.75 -16.38
C GLU A 47 -17.17 12.56 -15.31
N SER A 48 -17.67 11.35 -15.15
CA SER A 48 -18.72 11.03 -14.20
C SER A 48 -18.58 9.62 -13.61
N VAL A 49 -19.14 9.44 -12.43
CA VAL A 49 -19.19 8.17 -11.67
C VAL A 49 -20.61 7.95 -11.15
N PRO A 50 -20.94 6.74 -10.66
CA PRO A 50 -22.20 6.51 -9.94
C PRO A 50 -22.36 7.51 -8.79
N GLU A 51 -23.60 7.93 -8.52
CA GLU A 51 -23.94 9.00 -7.59
C GLU A 51 -23.40 8.77 -6.16
N ASN A 52 -23.34 7.50 -5.73
CA ASN A 52 -22.84 7.12 -4.41
C ASN A 52 -21.32 7.24 -4.24
N ILE A 53 -20.56 7.48 -5.32
CA ILE A 53 -19.10 7.62 -5.26
C ILE A 53 -18.72 9.04 -4.86
N ALA A 54 -18.00 9.14 -3.74
CA ALA A 54 -17.46 10.42 -3.25
C ALA A 54 -16.01 10.66 -3.68
N VAL A 55 -15.21 9.60 -3.74
CA VAL A 55 -13.78 9.67 -4.05
C VAL A 55 -13.39 8.60 -5.07
N VAL A 56 -12.49 8.96 -5.96
CA VAL A 56 -11.83 8.03 -6.90
C VAL A 56 -10.32 8.07 -6.64
N VAL A 57 -9.74 6.90 -6.41
CA VAL A 57 -8.29 6.73 -6.27
C VAL A 57 -7.78 5.83 -7.39
N ALA A 58 -6.72 6.27 -8.08
CA ALA A 58 -6.03 5.45 -9.06
C ALA A 58 -4.93 4.63 -8.37
N THR A 59 -4.82 3.34 -8.70
CA THR A 59 -3.77 2.46 -8.18
C THR A 59 -2.95 1.90 -9.32
N SER A 60 -1.63 1.74 -9.13
CA SER A 60 -0.78 0.96 -10.03
C SER A 60 -1.14 -0.51 -9.84
N GLY A 61 -1.95 -1.11 -10.70
CA GLY A 61 -2.26 -2.53 -10.63
C GLY A 61 -0.98 -3.40 -10.71
N SER A 62 -0.98 -4.56 -10.06
CA SER A 62 0.14 -5.52 -10.02
C SER A 62 0.57 -6.03 -11.42
N ALA A 63 -0.30 -5.92 -12.42
CA ALA A 63 -0.02 -6.27 -13.82
C ALA A 63 0.24 -5.03 -14.71
N GLY A 64 0.71 -3.90 -14.15
CA GLY A 64 1.00 -2.68 -14.90
C GLY A 64 -0.23 -1.93 -15.44
N LYS A 65 -1.46 -2.43 -15.19
CA LYS A 65 -2.70 -1.76 -15.55
C LYS A 65 -3.22 -0.96 -14.37
N ALA A 66 -3.17 0.36 -14.46
CA ALA A 66 -3.79 1.22 -13.47
C ALA A 66 -5.28 0.87 -13.31
N LYS A 67 -5.74 0.75 -12.05
CA LYS A 67 -7.15 0.59 -11.71
C LYS A 67 -7.66 1.89 -11.14
N GLN A 68 -8.92 2.23 -11.39
CA GLN A 68 -9.60 3.33 -10.73
C GLN A 68 -10.65 2.75 -9.78
N ILE A 69 -10.56 3.12 -8.51
CA ILE A 69 -11.39 2.57 -7.44
C ILE A 69 -12.34 3.65 -6.96
N GLY A 70 -13.63 3.36 -7.04
CA GLY A 70 -14.70 4.25 -6.59
C GLY A 70 -15.10 3.97 -5.16
N LEU A 71 -14.93 4.96 -4.29
CA LEU A 71 -15.16 4.91 -2.85
C LEU A 71 -16.40 5.73 -2.50
N SER A 72 -17.36 5.11 -1.80
CA SER A 72 -18.53 5.83 -1.29
C SER A 72 -18.18 6.62 -0.02
N ALA A 73 -18.97 7.64 0.27
CA ALA A 73 -18.84 8.38 1.52
C ALA A 73 -19.03 7.47 2.75
N ALA A 74 -19.99 6.54 2.69
CA ALA A 74 -20.25 5.60 3.76
C ALA A 74 -19.04 4.71 4.07
N ALA A 75 -18.37 4.17 3.02
CA ALA A 75 -17.19 3.35 3.19
C ALA A 75 -16.00 4.13 3.79
N LEU A 76 -15.78 5.36 3.31
CA LEU A 76 -14.72 6.22 3.82
C LEU A 76 -14.93 6.62 5.28
N PHE A 77 -16.15 7.00 5.67
CA PHE A 77 -16.47 7.31 7.07
C PHE A 77 -16.41 6.06 7.96
N SER A 78 -16.87 4.91 7.48
CA SER A 78 -16.75 3.65 8.23
C SER A 78 -15.28 3.33 8.52
N SER A 79 -14.40 3.44 7.51
CA SER A 79 -12.95 3.26 7.69
C SER A 79 -12.34 4.27 8.67
N ALA A 80 -12.74 5.54 8.56
CA ALA A 80 -12.20 6.60 9.42
C ALA A 80 -12.61 6.40 10.89
N ARG A 81 -13.90 6.12 11.17
CA ARG A 81 -14.42 5.86 12.50
C ARG A 81 -13.77 4.65 13.13
N ALA A 82 -13.81 3.50 12.47
CA ALA A 82 -13.20 2.29 12.98
C ALA A 82 -11.70 2.46 13.31
N SER A 83 -10.99 3.27 12.51
CA SER A 83 -9.60 3.62 12.78
C SER A 83 -9.45 4.55 13.99
N ASN A 84 -10.23 5.64 14.06
CA ASN A 84 -10.19 6.59 15.17
C ASN A 84 -10.58 5.91 16.50
N ASP A 85 -11.63 5.07 16.48
CA ASP A 85 -12.09 4.31 17.65
C ASP A 85 -11.02 3.34 18.16
N TYR A 86 -10.39 2.57 17.26
CA TYR A 86 -9.29 1.67 17.61
C TYR A 86 -8.12 2.42 18.27
N LEU A 87 -7.84 3.63 17.80
CA LEU A 87 -6.74 4.47 18.32
C LEU A 87 -7.11 5.22 19.60
N GLY A 88 -8.39 5.21 20.00
CA GLY A 88 -8.89 6.00 21.11
C GLY A 88 -8.89 7.50 20.83
N ALA A 89 -9.00 7.90 19.55
CA ALA A 89 -9.00 9.30 19.15
C ALA A 89 -10.29 10.00 19.60
N ALA A 90 -10.15 11.23 20.07
CA ALA A 90 -11.25 12.07 20.54
C ALA A 90 -11.48 13.29 19.62
N PRO A 91 -12.70 13.85 19.60
CA PRO A 91 -12.95 15.10 18.89
C PRO A 91 -11.96 16.20 19.28
N GLY A 92 -11.31 16.80 18.30
CA GLY A 92 -10.28 17.82 18.48
C GLY A 92 -8.84 17.30 18.41
N ASP A 93 -8.61 15.98 18.41
CA ASP A 93 -7.30 15.42 18.14
C ASP A 93 -6.86 15.66 16.69
N THR A 94 -5.57 15.71 16.49
CA THR A 94 -4.96 16.11 15.21
C THR A 94 -4.25 14.95 14.54
N TRP A 95 -4.43 14.86 13.22
CA TRP A 95 -3.63 14.01 12.34
C TRP A 95 -2.58 14.82 11.60
N SER A 96 -1.38 14.27 11.43
CA SER A 96 -0.42 14.81 10.47
C SER A 96 -0.42 14.03 9.16
N LEU A 97 -0.30 14.76 8.05
CA LEU A 97 -0.30 14.23 6.69
C LEU A 97 1.14 14.21 6.16
N LEU A 98 1.72 13.02 6.08
CA LEU A 98 3.06 12.74 5.52
C LEU A 98 2.98 11.94 4.21
N LEU A 99 1.79 11.47 3.84
CA LEU A 99 1.56 10.60 2.70
C LEU A 99 0.93 11.38 1.53
N PRO A 100 1.28 11.03 0.28
CA PRO A 100 0.69 11.68 -0.88
C PRO A 100 -0.80 11.39 -0.98
N LEU A 101 -1.58 12.39 -1.41
CA LEU A 101 -3.04 12.28 -1.59
C LEU A 101 -3.43 11.41 -2.80
N THR A 102 -2.49 11.09 -3.68
CA THR A 102 -2.71 10.13 -4.79
C THR A 102 -2.95 8.71 -4.31
N HIS A 103 -2.77 8.46 -3.01
CA HIS A 103 -3.00 7.16 -2.38
C HIS A 103 -4.05 7.25 -1.28
N ILE A 104 -4.82 6.16 -1.13
CA ILE A 104 -5.90 6.10 -0.14
C ILE A 104 -5.44 6.41 1.29
N ALA A 105 -4.20 6.06 1.65
CA ALA A 105 -3.67 6.33 2.98
C ALA A 105 -3.56 7.83 3.29
N GLY A 106 -3.18 8.66 2.30
CA GLY A 106 -3.20 10.12 2.43
C GLY A 106 -4.61 10.69 2.47
N VAL A 107 -5.51 10.19 1.62
CA VAL A 107 -6.94 10.59 1.64
C VAL A 107 -7.59 10.27 2.97
N ASN A 108 -7.27 9.12 3.57
CA ASN A 108 -7.80 8.72 4.88
C ASN A 108 -7.39 9.65 6.01
N VAL A 109 -6.19 10.22 5.96
CA VAL A 109 -5.80 11.25 6.93
C VAL A 109 -6.78 12.42 6.87
N LEU A 110 -7.18 12.86 5.66
CA LEU A 110 -8.18 13.94 5.52
C LEU A 110 -9.55 13.53 6.08
N VAL A 111 -10.02 12.32 5.78
CA VAL A 111 -11.34 11.85 6.23
C VAL A 111 -11.37 11.68 7.76
N ARG A 112 -10.32 11.10 8.35
CA ARG A 112 -10.16 10.98 9.81
C ARG A 112 -10.13 12.33 10.50
N SER A 113 -9.43 13.30 9.90
CA SER A 113 -9.36 14.68 10.41
C SER A 113 -10.73 15.37 10.36
N LEU A 114 -11.48 15.21 9.27
CA LEU A 114 -12.85 15.72 9.15
C LEU A 114 -13.78 15.12 10.20
N GLU A 115 -13.64 13.80 10.47
CA GLU A 115 -14.44 13.10 11.50
C GLU A 115 -14.15 13.63 12.91
N LEU A 116 -12.89 14.01 13.21
CA LEU A 116 -12.48 14.60 14.49
C LEU A 116 -12.72 16.12 14.58
N GLY A 117 -13.19 16.74 13.47
CA GLY A 117 -13.47 18.16 13.43
C GLY A 117 -12.24 19.08 13.44
N ARG A 118 -11.09 18.56 13.00
CA ARG A 118 -9.81 19.31 12.93
C ARG A 118 -9.19 19.19 11.56
N GLU A 119 -8.52 20.24 11.10
CA GLU A 119 -7.71 20.18 9.89
C GLU A 119 -6.42 19.38 10.15
N PRO A 120 -5.96 18.55 9.19
CA PRO A 120 -4.69 17.86 9.33
C PRO A 120 -3.51 18.83 9.26
N ILE A 121 -2.43 18.50 9.94
CA ILE A 121 -1.14 19.20 9.82
C ILE A 121 -0.44 18.66 8.58
N ASP A 122 -0.41 19.45 7.50
CA ASP A 122 0.21 19.02 6.24
C ASP A 122 1.73 19.15 6.28
N LEU A 123 2.41 18.02 6.29
CA LEU A 123 3.87 17.92 6.35
C LEU A 123 4.51 17.35 5.07
N ARG A 124 3.75 17.22 3.99
CA ARG A 124 4.23 16.56 2.76
C ARG A 124 5.41 17.27 2.08
N ASN A 125 5.47 18.60 2.18
CA ASN A 125 6.47 19.44 1.50
C ASN A 125 7.17 20.40 2.47
N THR A 126 7.30 19.99 3.74
CA THR A 126 7.74 20.91 4.77
C THR A 126 9.22 20.71 5.11
N THR A 127 9.97 21.80 5.06
CA THR A 127 11.29 21.96 5.69
C THR A 127 11.12 22.86 6.91
N LEU A 128 10.57 22.31 8.00
CA LEU A 128 10.29 23.13 9.19
C LEU A 128 11.49 23.20 10.14
N GLU A 129 11.78 24.39 10.62
CA GLU A 129 12.71 24.61 11.74
C GLU A 129 12.07 24.18 13.08
N THR A 130 10.75 24.30 13.21
CA THR A 130 9.95 23.87 14.37
C THR A 130 9.12 22.65 14.02
N ILE A 131 9.08 21.68 14.93
CA ILE A 131 8.37 20.41 14.77
C ILE A 131 6.93 20.60 15.27
N PRO A 132 5.90 20.61 14.41
CA PRO A 132 4.53 20.57 14.89
C PRO A 132 4.25 19.19 15.49
N THR A 133 3.54 19.19 16.61
CA THR A 133 3.06 17.97 17.25
C THR A 133 1.70 17.59 16.68
N ALA A 134 1.48 16.31 16.48
CA ALA A 134 0.18 15.75 16.12
C ALA A 134 -0.10 14.53 17.00
N ASP A 135 -1.38 14.26 17.27
CA ASP A 135 -1.76 13.12 18.10
C ASP A 135 -1.59 11.80 17.34
N PHE A 136 -1.86 11.82 16.05
CA PHE A 136 -1.76 10.65 15.18
C PHE A 136 -1.07 10.98 13.86
N THR A 137 -0.43 9.96 13.30
CA THR A 137 0.16 10.03 11.96
C THR A 137 0.13 8.68 11.26
N ALA A 138 0.24 8.69 9.94
CA ALA A 138 0.36 7.49 9.12
C ALA A 138 1.56 7.61 8.18
N ILE A 139 2.37 6.56 8.13
CA ILE A 139 3.59 6.48 7.31
C ILE A 139 3.73 5.10 6.65
N VAL A 140 4.71 4.97 5.79
CA VAL A 140 5.14 3.68 5.21
C VAL A 140 6.41 3.16 5.88
N PRO A 141 6.73 1.85 5.82
CA PRO A 141 7.93 1.29 6.44
C PRO A 141 9.24 1.97 6.03
N THR A 142 9.35 2.46 4.78
CA THR A 142 10.54 3.19 4.32
C THR A 142 10.72 4.54 5.01
N GLN A 143 9.62 5.25 5.33
CA GLN A 143 9.68 6.48 6.13
C GLN A 143 10.05 6.16 7.58
N LEU A 144 9.50 5.09 8.17
CA LEU A 144 9.87 4.64 9.50
C LEU A 144 11.35 4.27 9.58
N HIS A 145 11.84 3.48 8.62
CA HIS A 145 13.26 3.10 8.55
C HIS A 145 14.18 4.33 8.49
N ARG A 146 13.83 5.32 7.65
CA ARG A 146 14.57 6.58 7.59
C ARG A 146 14.53 7.32 8.93
N ALA A 147 13.36 7.41 9.57
CA ALA A 147 13.20 8.11 10.83
C ALA A 147 14.12 7.55 11.93
N VAL A 148 14.13 6.22 12.10
CA VAL A 148 14.93 5.58 13.18
C VAL A 148 16.43 5.61 12.92
N ASN A 149 16.87 5.66 11.65
CA ASN A 149 18.31 5.68 11.30
C ASN A 149 18.89 7.08 11.20
N GLU A 150 18.13 8.09 10.77
CA GLU A 150 18.65 9.45 10.54
C GLU A 150 18.51 10.39 11.74
N SER A 151 17.78 10.01 12.80
CA SER A 151 17.60 10.78 14.05
C SER A 151 17.23 12.26 13.85
N GLY A 152 16.51 12.57 12.76
CA GLY A 152 16.20 13.94 12.33
C GLY A 152 14.82 14.46 12.77
N PHE A 153 14.31 15.43 11.99
CA PHE A 153 12.98 16.01 12.15
C PHE A 153 11.87 14.95 12.21
N LEU A 154 11.91 13.97 11.28
CA LEU A 154 10.86 12.95 11.19
C LEU A 154 10.77 12.11 12.47
N LEU A 155 11.90 11.65 13.02
CA LEU A 155 11.90 10.89 14.27
C LEU A 155 11.24 11.68 15.40
N ARG A 156 11.65 12.95 15.62
CA ARG A 156 11.09 13.79 16.67
C ARG A 156 9.60 14.03 16.51
N HIS A 157 9.14 14.22 15.25
CA HIS A 157 7.72 14.34 14.97
C HIS A 157 6.96 13.05 15.32
N LEU A 158 7.47 11.88 14.92
CA LEU A 158 6.85 10.59 15.23
C LEU A 158 6.84 10.30 16.75
N GLN A 159 7.86 10.75 17.48
CA GLN A 159 7.92 10.63 18.95
C GLN A 159 6.88 11.51 19.68
N SER A 160 6.40 12.58 19.03
CA SER A 160 5.34 13.42 19.61
C SER A 160 3.94 12.82 19.43
N ALA A 161 3.78 11.85 18.55
CA ALA A 161 2.48 11.24 18.28
C ALA A 161 2.12 10.18 19.30
N HIS A 162 0.85 10.16 19.72
CA HIS A 162 0.32 9.10 20.59
C HIS A 162 0.36 7.74 19.88
N ARG A 163 0.14 7.72 18.55
CA ARG A 163 0.22 6.50 17.73
C ARG A 163 0.66 6.81 16.29
N VAL A 164 1.51 5.93 15.77
CA VAL A 164 2.00 5.98 14.39
C VAL A 164 1.46 4.75 13.64
N LEU A 165 0.59 4.95 12.66
CA LEU A 165 0.14 3.89 11.78
C LEU A 165 1.20 3.62 10.71
N VAL A 166 1.59 2.35 10.55
CA VAL A 166 2.56 1.92 9.55
C VAL A 166 1.90 0.94 8.60
N GLY A 167 1.77 1.34 7.33
CA GLY A 167 1.05 0.54 6.33
C GLY A 167 1.65 0.61 4.94
N GLY A 168 0.95 0.02 3.97
CA GLY A 168 1.36 0.02 2.57
C GLY A 168 2.38 -1.06 2.18
N ALA A 169 3.16 -1.58 3.14
CA ALA A 169 4.01 -2.75 3.00
C ALA A 169 4.13 -3.44 4.37
N MET A 170 4.77 -4.62 4.41
CA MET A 170 4.98 -5.33 5.68
C MET A 170 5.94 -4.56 6.59
N LEU A 171 5.61 -4.47 7.86
CA LEU A 171 6.49 -4.02 8.92
C LEU A 171 7.28 -5.23 9.44
N SER A 172 8.59 -5.29 9.15
CA SER A 172 9.45 -6.37 9.64
C SER A 172 9.58 -6.32 11.17
N GLY A 173 9.82 -7.48 11.79
CA GLY A 173 10.04 -7.55 13.23
C GLY A 173 11.25 -6.72 13.69
N GLU A 174 12.30 -6.67 12.89
CA GLU A 174 13.50 -5.86 13.14
C GLU A 174 13.17 -4.36 13.15
N LEU A 175 12.45 -3.87 12.12
CA LEU A 175 12.06 -2.46 12.04
C LEU A 175 11.07 -2.08 13.16
N ARG A 176 10.15 -3.01 13.51
CA ARG A 176 9.26 -2.81 14.68
C ARG A 176 10.08 -2.70 15.98
N LYS A 177 11.09 -3.54 16.17
CA LYS A 177 12.00 -3.47 17.32
C LYS A 177 12.74 -2.14 17.35
N SER A 178 13.35 -1.72 16.23
CA SER A 178 14.05 -0.44 16.13
C SER A 178 13.13 0.76 16.43
N ALA A 179 11.87 0.70 16.00
CA ALA A 179 10.87 1.72 16.36
C ALA A 179 10.56 1.72 17.86
N THR A 180 10.46 0.56 18.49
CA THR A 180 10.24 0.44 19.94
C THR A 180 11.45 0.98 20.71
N ASP A 181 12.66 0.65 20.31
CA ASP A 181 13.91 1.14 20.91
C ASP A 181 14.02 2.68 20.77
N ALA A 182 13.47 3.25 19.67
CA ALA A 182 13.33 4.68 19.45
C ALA A 182 12.10 5.31 20.15
N GLN A 183 11.41 4.58 21.03
CA GLN A 183 10.24 5.02 21.80
C GLN A 183 9.01 5.42 20.94
N LEU A 184 8.88 4.86 19.74
CA LEU A 184 7.72 5.07 18.88
C LEU A 184 6.60 4.07 19.21
N GLN A 185 5.37 4.57 19.30
CA GLN A 185 4.17 3.76 19.46
C GLN A 185 3.60 3.40 18.07
N VAL A 186 4.11 2.34 17.46
CA VAL A 186 3.70 1.94 16.12
C VAL A 186 2.60 0.88 16.12
N THR A 187 1.67 1.01 15.17
CA THR A 187 0.62 0.03 14.87
C THR A 187 0.74 -0.34 13.39
N ALA A 188 0.95 -1.63 13.11
CA ALA A 188 0.96 -2.12 11.72
C ALA A 188 -0.46 -2.18 11.17
N THR A 189 -0.64 -1.72 9.93
CA THR A 189 -1.96 -1.72 9.28
C THR A 189 -1.94 -2.55 8.00
N TYR A 190 -2.93 -3.43 7.86
CA TYR A 190 -3.21 -4.13 6.61
C TYR A 190 -4.51 -3.61 6.00
N GLY A 191 -4.45 -3.38 4.72
CA GLY A 191 -5.55 -2.91 3.88
C GLY A 191 -5.03 -2.34 2.57
N MET A 192 -5.96 -1.93 1.72
CA MET A 192 -5.70 -1.47 0.37
C MET A 192 -6.72 -0.40 -0.05
N THR A 193 -6.67 0.07 -1.28
CA THR A 193 -7.65 1.05 -1.75
C THR A 193 -9.05 0.46 -1.77
N GLU A 194 -9.18 -0.82 -2.10
CA GLU A 194 -10.44 -1.57 -2.12
C GLU A 194 -11.10 -1.69 -0.73
N THR A 195 -10.33 -1.56 0.35
CA THR A 195 -10.84 -1.55 1.74
C THR A 195 -10.88 -0.13 2.34
N SER A 196 -10.91 0.92 1.50
CA SER A 196 -10.80 2.31 1.94
C SER A 196 -9.60 2.55 2.87
N GLY A 197 -8.50 1.82 2.68
CA GLY A 197 -7.29 1.86 3.51
C GLY A 197 -7.17 0.71 4.51
N GLY A 198 -6.49 0.92 5.64
CA GLY A 198 -6.28 -0.12 6.65
C GLY A 198 -7.58 -0.54 7.32
N CYS A 199 -7.87 -1.85 7.32
CA CYS A 199 -9.03 -2.46 7.96
C CYS A 199 -8.67 -3.56 8.98
N VAL A 200 -7.39 -3.92 9.09
CA VAL A 200 -6.85 -4.84 10.11
C VAL A 200 -5.61 -4.18 10.73
N TYR A 201 -5.60 -4.02 12.05
CA TYR A 201 -4.52 -3.37 12.79
C TYR A 201 -3.85 -4.37 13.75
N ASP A 202 -2.53 -4.52 13.64
CA ASP A 202 -1.73 -5.51 14.38
C ASP A 202 -2.35 -6.94 14.33
N GLY A 203 -2.91 -7.31 13.18
CA GLY A 203 -3.56 -8.59 12.92
C GLY A 203 -5.02 -8.68 13.41
N ILE A 204 -5.55 -7.62 14.02
CA ILE A 204 -6.93 -7.59 14.55
C ILE A 204 -7.82 -6.84 13.55
N PRO A 205 -8.89 -7.45 13.02
CA PRO A 205 -9.88 -6.75 12.20
C PRO A 205 -10.52 -5.59 12.98
N LEU A 206 -10.66 -4.44 12.32
CA LEU A 206 -11.36 -3.29 12.89
C LEU A 206 -12.86 -3.55 12.96
N GLU A 207 -13.57 -2.77 13.78
CA GLU A 207 -15.03 -2.86 13.90
C GLU A 207 -15.71 -2.80 12.52
N GLY A 208 -16.69 -3.67 12.32
CA GLY A 208 -17.42 -3.82 11.05
C GLY A 208 -16.63 -4.53 9.94
N THR A 209 -15.48 -5.15 10.28
CA THR A 209 -14.67 -5.94 9.34
C THR A 209 -14.62 -7.40 9.75
N GLU A 210 -15.03 -8.28 8.85
CA GLU A 210 -14.89 -9.73 8.94
C GLU A 210 -13.78 -10.18 7.98
N VAL A 211 -12.98 -11.15 8.42
CA VAL A 211 -11.88 -11.71 7.62
C VAL A 211 -11.98 -13.23 7.63
N GLU A 212 -11.91 -13.84 6.46
CA GLU A 212 -11.83 -15.28 6.26
C GLU A 212 -10.62 -15.66 5.41
N ILE A 213 -10.17 -16.89 5.53
CA ILE A 213 -9.17 -17.47 4.63
C ILE A 213 -9.89 -18.45 3.69
N ARG A 214 -9.89 -18.13 2.39
CA ARG A 214 -10.50 -18.94 1.33
C ARG A 214 -9.40 -19.42 0.38
N GLU A 215 -9.11 -20.72 0.38
CA GLU A 215 -8.02 -21.32 -0.43
C GLU A 215 -6.67 -20.62 -0.23
N GLY A 216 -6.34 -20.27 1.03
CA GLY A 216 -5.13 -19.56 1.39
C GLY A 216 -5.16 -18.04 1.14
N ARG A 217 -6.19 -17.51 0.47
CA ARG A 217 -6.38 -16.09 0.20
C ARG A 217 -7.20 -15.42 1.28
N ILE A 218 -6.85 -14.19 1.56
CA ILE A 218 -7.61 -13.35 2.49
C ILE A 218 -8.87 -12.84 1.79
N ALA A 219 -10.02 -13.16 2.36
CA ALA A 219 -11.32 -12.61 1.98
C ALA A 219 -11.81 -11.64 3.05
N ILE A 220 -12.34 -10.50 2.63
CA ILE A 220 -12.76 -9.41 3.53
C ILE A 220 -14.22 -9.07 3.24
N LYS A 221 -15.03 -8.99 4.31
CA LYS A 221 -16.36 -8.41 4.27
C LYS A 221 -16.41 -7.27 5.26
N SER A 222 -16.74 -6.08 4.78
CA SER A 222 -16.67 -4.87 5.62
C SER A 222 -17.53 -3.74 5.05
N THR A 223 -18.01 -2.89 5.95
CA THR A 223 -18.67 -1.63 5.59
C THR A 223 -17.70 -0.59 4.99
N CYS A 224 -16.37 -0.81 5.14
CA CYS A 224 -15.34 0.05 4.54
C CYS A 224 -14.95 -0.34 3.10
N LEU A 225 -15.56 -1.38 2.51
CA LEU A 225 -15.24 -1.81 1.15
C LEU A 225 -15.65 -0.74 0.12
N ALA A 226 -14.77 -0.49 -0.84
CA ALA A 226 -15.06 0.35 -1.99
C ALA A 226 -16.20 -0.25 -2.82
N SER A 227 -16.89 0.57 -3.61
CA SER A 227 -18.07 0.11 -4.33
C SER A 227 -17.74 -0.55 -5.66
N TYR A 228 -16.83 0.09 -6.44
CA TYR A 228 -16.63 -0.29 -7.84
C TYR A 228 -15.18 -0.15 -8.30
N TYR A 229 -14.78 -1.03 -9.22
CA TYR A 229 -13.75 -0.74 -10.20
C TYR A 229 -14.37 0.12 -11.31
N LEU A 230 -13.76 1.25 -11.59
CA LEU A 230 -14.21 2.21 -12.59
C LEU A 230 -13.41 2.08 -13.88
N PRO A 231 -13.99 2.39 -15.05
CA PRO A 231 -13.31 2.34 -16.33
C PRO A 231 -12.03 3.19 -16.34
N THR A 232 -10.98 2.63 -16.95
CA THR A 232 -9.73 3.34 -17.24
C THR A 232 -9.59 3.65 -18.74
N ARG A 233 -10.42 3.02 -19.58
CA ARG A 233 -10.43 3.17 -21.03
C ARG A 233 -11.87 3.18 -21.55
N PRO A 234 -12.11 3.81 -22.71
CA PRO A 234 -13.41 3.73 -23.37
C PRO A 234 -13.82 2.27 -23.65
N GLY A 235 -15.07 1.95 -23.37
CA GLY A 235 -15.64 0.60 -23.57
C GLY A 235 -15.50 -0.35 -22.38
N GLU A 236 -14.74 -0.01 -21.34
CA GLU A 236 -14.73 -0.77 -20.08
C GLU A 236 -16.00 -0.48 -19.28
N THR A 237 -16.46 -1.47 -18.51
CA THR A 237 -17.66 -1.37 -17.68
C THR A 237 -17.32 -1.15 -16.21
N ILE A 238 -18.24 -0.54 -15.48
CA ILE A 238 -18.18 -0.45 -14.01
C ILE A 238 -18.43 -1.85 -13.43
N THR A 239 -17.55 -2.30 -12.54
CA THR A 239 -17.63 -3.64 -11.95
C THR A 239 -17.66 -3.53 -10.42
N PRO A 240 -18.61 -4.19 -9.73
CA PRO A 240 -18.58 -4.28 -8.27
C PRO A 240 -17.28 -4.86 -7.76
N ILE A 241 -16.82 -4.40 -6.58
CA ILE A 241 -15.61 -4.94 -5.93
C ILE A 241 -15.92 -6.25 -5.21
N THR A 242 -17.13 -6.37 -4.66
CA THR A 242 -17.56 -7.53 -3.90
C THR A 242 -18.29 -8.56 -4.77
N ASP A 243 -18.27 -9.81 -4.31
CA ASP A 243 -19.18 -10.84 -4.79
C ASP A 243 -20.64 -10.61 -4.32
N SER A 244 -21.55 -11.54 -4.69
CA SER A 244 -22.99 -11.48 -4.34
C SER A 244 -23.26 -11.52 -2.83
N ASP A 245 -22.33 -12.08 -2.04
CA ASP A 245 -22.44 -12.25 -0.60
C ASP A 245 -21.76 -11.11 0.19
N GLY A 246 -21.22 -10.13 -0.54
CA GLY A 246 -20.57 -8.94 0.00
C GLY A 246 -19.11 -9.15 0.39
N TRP A 247 -18.48 -10.24 -0.07
CA TRP A 247 -17.06 -10.51 0.17
C TRP A 247 -16.17 -9.95 -0.95
N TYR A 248 -15.06 -9.39 -0.55
CA TYR A 248 -13.94 -9.05 -1.43
C TYR A 248 -12.82 -10.08 -1.27
N LEU A 249 -12.57 -10.87 -2.30
CA LEU A 249 -11.48 -11.82 -2.32
C LEU A 249 -10.21 -11.13 -2.80
N THR A 250 -9.27 -10.91 -1.89
CA THR A 250 -8.00 -10.22 -2.19
C THR A 250 -7.04 -11.13 -2.96
N ASN A 251 -5.96 -10.57 -3.48
CA ASN A 251 -4.82 -11.35 -4.00
C ASN A 251 -3.76 -11.62 -2.92
N ASP A 252 -4.02 -11.25 -1.67
CA ASP A 252 -3.09 -11.48 -0.58
C ASP A 252 -3.35 -12.86 0.04
N LEU A 253 -2.26 -13.55 0.38
CA LEU A 253 -2.24 -14.83 1.06
C LEU A 253 -2.07 -14.60 2.56
N GLY A 254 -2.74 -15.41 3.37
CA GLY A 254 -2.65 -15.28 4.82
C GLY A 254 -3.22 -16.46 5.57
N HIS A 255 -3.05 -16.43 6.87
CA HIS A 255 -3.65 -17.37 7.82
C HIS A 255 -3.89 -16.65 9.15
N PHE A 256 -4.63 -17.30 10.04
CA PHE A 256 -4.74 -16.84 11.42
C PHE A 256 -3.73 -17.59 12.30
N ASP A 257 -3.01 -16.84 13.14
CA ASP A 257 -2.15 -17.33 14.20
C ASP A 257 -2.56 -16.67 15.51
N ASP A 258 -2.95 -17.47 16.50
CA ASP A 258 -3.48 -17.01 17.79
C ASP A 258 -4.57 -15.91 17.64
N GLY A 259 -5.50 -16.13 16.70
CA GLY A 259 -6.60 -15.20 16.41
C GLY A 259 -6.21 -13.91 15.69
N ARG A 260 -4.96 -13.76 15.29
CA ARG A 260 -4.43 -12.60 14.53
C ARG A 260 -4.21 -12.97 13.07
N LEU A 261 -4.62 -12.10 12.18
CA LEU A 261 -4.32 -12.25 10.76
C LEU A 261 -2.83 -12.04 10.51
N VAL A 262 -2.21 -13.05 9.91
CA VAL A 262 -0.83 -12.99 9.39
C VAL A 262 -0.89 -12.97 7.87
N VAL A 263 -0.38 -11.90 7.27
CA VAL A 263 -0.28 -11.76 5.81
C VAL A 263 1.07 -12.30 5.37
N VAL A 264 1.09 -13.35 4.56
CA VAL A 264 2.33 -14.03 4.14
C VAL A 264 2.86 -13.59 2.79
N GLY A 265 2.04 -12.97 1.94
CA GLY A 265 2.44 -12.48 0.62
C GLY A 265 1.25 -12.27 -0.31
N ARG A 266 1.55 -12.22 -1.61
CA ARG A 266 0.54 -12.07 -2.66
C ARG A 266 0.57 -13.27 -3.61
N ILE A 267 -0.57 -13.65 -4.13
CA ILE A 267 -0.66 -14.69 -5.16
C ILE A 267 0.08 -14.25 -6.44
N ASP A 268 0.10 -12.95 -6.72
CA ASP A 268 0.80 -12.37 -7.88
C ASP A 268 2.34 -12.37 -7.70
N ASP A 269 2.84 -12.53 -6.47
CA ASP A 269 4.26 -12.68 -6.13
C ASP A 269 4.67 -14.16 -6.07
N VAL A 270 3.74 -15.10 -6.33
CA VAL A 270 4.02 -16.53 -6.49
C VAL A 270 4.12 -16.84 -7.96
N ILE A 271 5.27 -17.34 -8.36
CA ILE A 271 5.55 -17.78 -9.74
C ILE A 271 5.50 -19.29 -9.87
N ILE A 272 5.33 -19.76 -11.09
CA ILE A 272 5.49 -21.19 -11.42
C ILE A 272 6.72 -21.32 -12.31
N SER A 273 7.80 -21.87 -11.75
CA SER A 273 9.02 -22.14 -12.50
C SER A 273 9.31 -23.63 -12.46
N GLY A 274 9.41 -24.26 -13.61
CA GLY A 274 9.61 -25.71 -13.72
C GLY A 274 8.53 -26.55 -13.03
N GLY A 275 7.29 -26.06 -12.94
CA GLY A 275 6.17 -26.74 -12.30
C GLY A 275 6.04 -26.52 -10.78
N GLU A 276 6.99 -25.81 -10.14
CA GLU A 276 7.00 -25.55 -8.71
C GLU A 276 6.55 -24.11 -8.42
N LYS A 277 5.83 -23.92 -7.31
CA LYS A 277 5.41 -22.60 -6.83
C LYS A 277 6.51 -21.97 -6.00
N ILE A 278 6.97 -20.80 -6.39
CA ILE A 278 8.05 -20.05 -5.74
C ILE A 278 7.50 -18.68 -5.32
N SER A 279 7.64 -18.31 -4.06
CA SER A 279 7.34 -16.97 -3.58
C SER A 279 8.55 -16.06 -3.82
N LEU A 280 8.42 -15.07 -4.69
CA LEU A 280 9.43 -14.04 -4.91
C LEU A 280 9.81 -13.36 -3.60
N ARG A 281 8.81 -13.08 -2.78
CA ARG A 281 8.98 -12.45 -1.49
C ARG A 281 9.79 -13.31 -0.51
N ALA A 282 9.52 -14.62 -0.44
CA ALA A 282 10.31 -15.52 0.42
C ALA A 282 11.79 -15.52 0.02
N VAL A 283 12.07 -15.41 -1.28
CA VAL A 283 13.44 -15.30 -1.80
C VAL A 283 14.06 -13.95 -1.38
N GLU A 284 13.31 -12.85 -1.49
CA GLU A 284 13.77 -11.51 -1.06
C GLU A 284 14.07 -11.49 0.45
N GLU A 285 13.14 -11.95 1.28
CA GLU A 285 13.27 -11.98 2.74
C GLU A 285 14.45 -12.83 3.19
N PHE A 286 14.68 -13.96 2.51
CA PHE A 286 15.81 -14.84 2.80
C PHE A 286 17.16 -14.20 2.45
N LEU A 287 17.24 -13.50 1.31
CA LEU A 287 18.49 -12.93 0.82
C LEU A 287 18.84 -11.58 1.46
N THR A 288 17.86 -10.79 1.85
CA THR A 288 18.06 -9.44 2.41
C THR A 288 19.08 -9.38 3.56
N PRO A 289 19.05 -10.26 4.58
CA PRO A 289 20.03 -10.22 5.66
C PRO A 289 21.41 -10.80 5.29
N LEU A 290 21.55 -11.38 4.10
CA LEU A 290 22.75 -12.10 3.64
C LEU A 290 23.51 -11.37 2.54
N VAL A 291 22.98 -10.26 2.04
CA VAL A 291 23.56 -9.46 0.95
C VAL A 291 23.73 -8.03 1.42
N ASP A 292 24.94 -7.47 1.26
CA ASP A 292 25.25 -6.07 1.64
C ASP A 292 24.63 -5.05 0.69
N GLY A 293 23.30 -5.10 0.54
CA GLY A 293 22.59 -4.18 -0.37
C GLY A 293 21.13 -4.59 -0.52
N GLU A 294 20.38 -3.80 -1.29
CA GLU A 294 18.99 -4.13 -1.59
C GLU A 294 18.91 -5.32 -2.56
N VAL A 295 17.94 -6.21 -2.33
CA VAL A 295 17.65 -7.36 -3.19
C VAL A 295 16.18 -7.35 -3.57
N VAL A 296 15.90 -7.58 -4.86
CA VAL A 296 14.55 -7.74 -5.39
C VAL A 296 14.48 -8.96 -6.28
N ALA A 297 13.58 -9.86 -5.99
CA ALA A 297 13.26 -11.01 -6.84
C ALA A 297 12.22 -10.62 -7.90
N PHE A 298 12.40 -11.12 -9.11
CA PHE A 298 11.48 -10.91 -10.22
C PHE A 298 11.57 -12.08 -11.20
N THR A 299 10.70 -12.08 -12.21
CA THR A 299 10.73 -13.09 -13.27
C THR A 299 10.81 -12.47 -14.63
N HIS A 300 11.28 -13.27 -15.58
CA HIS A 300 11.10 -13.02 -16.99
C HIS A 300 10.64 -14.31 -17.68
N PRO A 301 9.93 -14.21 -18.83
CA PRO A 301 9.51 -15.37 -19.58
C PRO A 301 10.71 -16.23 -20.02
N ASP A 302 10.57 -17.55 -19.88
CA ASP A 302 11.56 -18.54 -20.28
C ASP A 302 10.88 -19.67 -21.04
N ALA A 303 11.48 -20.14 -22.14
CA ALA A 303 10.88 -21.13 -23.03
C ALA A 303 10.84 -22.55 -22.39
N GLU A 304 11.78 -22.85 -21.49
CA GLU A 304 11.91 -24.15 -20.84
C GLU A 304 11.14 -24.19 -19.52
N TRP A 305 11.23 -23.11 -18.72
CA TRP A 305 10.73 -23.05 -17.34
C TRP A 305 9.39 -22.34 -17.23
N GLY A 306 8.88 -21.74 -18.31
CA GLY A 306 7.71 -20.84 -18.31
C GLY A 306 8.06 -19.47 -17.72
N GLU A 307 8.37 -19.43 -16.44
CA GLU A 307 8.91 -18.25 -15.76
C GLU A 307 10.26 -18.58 -15.12
N ARG A 308 11.25 -17.73 -15.35
CA ARG A 308 12.60 -17.85 -14.82
C ARG A 308 12.80 -16.86 -13.65
N LEU A 309 13.20 -17.40 -12.51
CA LEU A 309 13.48 -16.58 -11.33
C LEU A 309 14.82 -15.88 -11.47
N ALA A 310 14.82 -14.58 -11.23
CA ALA A 310 16.00 -13.73 -11.20
C ALA A 310 15.98 -12.79 -9.98
N ILE A 311 17.16 -12.28 -9.61
CA ILE A 311 17.28 -11.20 -8.64
C ILE A 311 17.99 -9.99 -9.23
N ALA A 312 17.56 -8.81 -8.81
CA ALA A 312 18.31 -7.56 -8.97
C ALA A 312 18.84 -7.11 -7.61
N THR A 313 20.08 -6.66 -7.55
CA THR A 313 20.71 -6.20 -6.32
C THR A 313 21.57 -4.97 -6.55
N THR A 314 21.70 -4.13 -5.52
CA THR A 314 22.62 -2.99 -5.53
C THR A 314 24.05 -3.39 -5.15
N ALA A 315 24.23 -4.55 -4.50
CA ALA A 315 25.51 -5.09 -4.10
C ALA A 315 26.24 -5.83 -5.24
N SER A 316 27.56 -5.97 -5.15
CA SER A 316 28.30 -6.98 -5.87
C SER A 316 28.30 -8.28 -5.05
N ILE A 317 27.91 -9.38 -5.66
CA ILE A 317 27.97 -10.71 -5.05
C ILE A 317 29.11 -11.48 -5.73
N GLU A 318 30.14 -11.81 -4.96
CA GLU A 318 31.27 -12.62 -5.43
C GLU A 318 30.82 -14.06 -5.70
N VAL A 319 31.50 -14.76 -6.60
CA VAL A 319 31.11 -16.10 -7.06
C VAL A 319 31.06 -17.10 -5.90
N ASP A 320 32.05 -17.11 -5.02
CA ASP A 320 32.10 -18.02 -3.88
C ASP A 320 30.97 -17.75 -2.89
N HIS A 321 30.70 -16.47 -2.62
CA HIS A 321 29.58 -16.07 -1.77
C HIS A 321 28.23 -16.47 -2.38
N TRP A 322 28.08 -16.33 -3.70
CA TRP A 322 26.87 -16.78 -4.38
C TRP A 322 26.65 -18.30 -4.26
N GLN A 323 27.69 -19.11 -4.39
CA GLN A 323 27.60 -20.57 -4.20
C GLN A 323 27.17 -20.94 -2.78
N GLU A 324 27.65 -20.20 -1.78
CA GLU A 324 27.20 -20.36 -0.39
C GLU A 324 25.73 -20.01 -0.24
N LEU A 325 25.28 -18.86 -0.80
CA LEU A 325 23.89 -18.44 -0.79
C LEU A 325 22.97 -19.44 -1.49
N GLN A 326 23.36 -19.97 -2.65
CA GLN A 326 22.62 -21.04 -3.34
C GLN A 326 22.42 -22.28 -2.47
N SER A 327 23.46 -22.67 -1.72
CA SER A 327 23.39 -23.79 -0.81
C SER A 327 22.41 -23.54 0.34
N LYS A 328 22.44 -22.36 0.92
CA LYS A 328 21.50 -21.91 1.96
C LYS A 328 20.06 -21.84 1.45
N ILE A 329 19.83 -21.25 0.26
CA ILE A 329 18.51 -21.21 -0.39
C ILE A 329 17.98 -22.63 -0.60
N ARG A 330 18.81 -23.53 -1.12
CA ARG A 330 18.43 -24.93 -1.36
C ARG A 330 17.91 -25.62 -0.11
N ILE A 331 18.54 -25.38 1.02
CA ILE A 331 18.18 -25.99 2.31
C ILE A 331 16.89 -25.37 2.85
N SER A 332 16.74 -24.05 2.76
CA SER A 332 15.65 -23.33 3.42
C SER A 332 14.40 -23.17 2.56
N LEU A 333 14.55 -22.95 1.26
CA LEU A 333 13.44 -22.65 0.34
C LEU A 333 13.25 -23.69 -0.78
N GLY A 334 14.18 -24.65 -0.88
CA GLY A 334 14.19 -25.65 -1.94
C GLY A 334 15.01 -25.24 -3.17
N ARG A 335 15.35 -26.21 -4.02
CA ARG A 335 16.22 -26.01 -5.19
C ARG A 335 15.62 -25.06 -6.24
N HIS A 336 14.29 -25.04 -6.33
CA HIS A 336 13.57 -24.26 -7.33
C HIS A 336 13.58 -22.75 -7.02
N ALA A 337 13.79 -22.40 -5.74
CA ALA A 337 13.90 -21.02 -5.29
C ALA A 337 15.28 -20.39 -5.49
N ILE A 338 16.23 -21.11 -6.11
CA ILE A 338 17.56 -20.58 -6.45
C ILE A 338 17.42 -19.69 -7.68
N PRO A 339 17.69 -18.37 -7.57
CA PRO A 339 17.70 -17.47 -8.73
C PRO A 339 18.73 -17.95 -9.77
N GLN A 340 18.31 -18.00 -11.03
CA GLN A 340 19.13 -18.41 -12.16
C GLN A 340 19.95 -17.28 -12.72
N ASP A 341 19.46 -16.03 -12.56
CA ASP A 341 20.12 -14.83 -13.03
C ASP A 341 20.27 -13.82 -11.89
N ILE A 342 21.40 -13.12 -11.87
CA ILE A 342 21.69 -12.04 -10.93
C ILE A 342 22.05 -10.80 -11.72
N TYR A 343 21.34 -9.71 -11.46
CA TYR A 343 21.56 -8.44 -12.11
C TYR A 343 21.99 -7.37 -11.10
N ARG A 344 23.13 -6.76 -11.34
CA ARG A 344 23.56 -5.59 -10.58
C ARG A 344 22.99 -4.33 -11.17
N ILE A 345 22.25 -3.56 -10.35
CA ILE A 345 21.71 -2.24 -10.71
C ILE A 345 22.16 -1.19 -9.70
N ALA A 346 22.19 0.08 -10.11
CA ALA A 346 22.66 1.16 -9.23
C ALA A 346 21.71 1.43 -8.06
N GLU A 347 20.41 1.32 -8.32
CA GLU A 347 19.34 1.51 -7.34
C GLU A 347 18.14 0.63 -7.70
N ILE A 348 17.34 0.23 -6.72
CA ILE A 348 16.09 -0.48 -6.91
C ILE A 348 14.99 0.55 -7.20
N PRO A 349 14.39 0.54 -8.41
CA PRO A 349 13.29 1.45 -8.74
C PRO A 349 12.08 1.26 -7.83
N ARG A 350 11.55 2.37 -7.32
CA ARG A 350 10.39 2.37 -6.42
C ARG A 350 9.31 3.33 -6.91
N GLY A 351 8.06 3.02 -6.59
CA GLY A 351 6.92 3.91 -6.75
C GLY A 351 6.83 4.94 -5.62
N ALA A 352 5.84 5.83 -5.68
CA ALA A 352 5.66 6.97 -4.77
C ALA A 352 5.53 6.60 -3.27
N LEU A 353 5.05 5.38 -2.95
CA LEU A 353 5.00 4.85 -1.57
C LEU A 353 6.20 3.97 -1.20
N GLY A 354 7.31 4.07 -1.94
CA GLY A 354 8.49 3.25 -1.66
C GLY A 354 8.36 1.77 -2.03
N LYS A 355 7.23 1.32 -2.62
CA LYS A 355 7.08 -0.04 -3.13
C LYS A 355 7.99 -0.25 -4.33
N VAL A 356 8.60 -1.44 -4.41
CA VAL A 356 9.41 -1.84 -5.56
C VAL A 356 8.57 -1.85 -6.84
N ASP A 357 9.10 -1.22 -7.88
CA ASP A 357 8.53 -1.22 -9.24
C ASP A 357 9.27 -2.28 -10.09
N ARG A 358 8.80 -3.53 -10.01
CA ARG A 358 9.41 -4.67 -10.73
C ARG A 358 9.41 -4.50 -12.24
N GLU A 359 8.44 -3.78 -12.81
CA GLU A 359 8.43 -3.49 -14.24
C GLU A 359 9.59 -2.54 -14.63
N LYS A 360 9.82 -1.52 -13.81
CA LYS A 360 10.98 -0.63 -14.01
C LYS A 360 12.30 -1.36 -13.80
N VAL A 361 12.39 -2.29 -12.84
CA VAL A 361 13.57 -3.17 -12.68
C VAL A 361 13.84 -3.91 -13.98
N LEU A 362 12.84 -4.59 -14.54
CA LEU A 362 12.96 -5.31 -15.81
C LEU A 362 13.37 -4.40 -16.99
N ARG A 363 12.78 -3.21 -17.09
CA ARG A 363 13.16 -2.24 -18.15
C ARG A 363 14.60 -1.77 -18.00
N THR A 364 15.05 -1.52 -16.77
CA THR A 364 16.43 -1.11 -16.46
C THR A 364 17.44 -2.18 -16.87
N ILE A 365 17.13 -3.45 -16.61
CA ILE A 365 17.98 -4.59 -16.98
C ILE A 365 18.04 -4.74 -18.50
N LYS A 366 16.90 -4.79 -19.19
CA LYS A 366 16.83 -4.91 -20.65
C LYS A 366 17.56 -3.79 -21.37
N SER A 367 17.53 -2.56 -20.85
CA SER A 367 18.26 -1.43 -21.43
C SER A 367 19.79 -1.56 -21.30
N LYS A 368 20.29 -2.37 -20.36
CA LYS A 368 21.73 -2.66 -20.19
C LYS A 368 22.19 -3.83 -21.05
N GLU A 369 21.35 -4.82 -21.28
CA GLU A 369 21.66 -5.97 -22.17
C GLU A 369 21.66 -5.60 -23.66
N SER A 370 21.01 -4.47 -24.01
CA SER A 370 20.93 -3.96 -25.39
C SER A 370 22.09 -3.00 -25.76
N ARG A 371 23.04 -2.78 -24.86
CA ARG A 371 24.25 -1.96 -25.07
C ARG A 371 25.51 -2.82 -25.00
#